data_14d668bce23e8cc2c04cb2b3be064484
#
_entry.id   14d668bce23e8cc2c04cb2b3be064484
#
_cell.length_a   1.000
_cell.length_b   1.000
_cell.length_c   1.000
_cell.angle_alpha   90.00
_cell.angle_beta   90.00
_cell.angle_gamma   90.00
#
_symmetry.space_group_name_H-M   'P 1'
#
loop_
_entity.id
_entity.type
_entity.pdbx_description
1 polymer ?
#
loop_
_entity_poly.entity_id
_entity_poly.type
_entity_poly.pdbx_seq_one_letter_code
_entity_poly.pdbx_strand_id
1 'polypeptide(L)'
;MSYPEVKTVEEFKQQPEEYQTAVKKIVRSHSINELYGARVFDEPAIAFAPTPYAKWLTCRVAMEEYHHHVRFKKLADEIGIPESETVPNPSKKPLSIFEYPLKTWEEFCTIKLVADYAEILQVEDLLHCTFHPLRNIARLTMPEEKFHAQFGKDFCTEIIQAPGGKEKVQEALNHYFPYLPAFFGGDKSKNNEMYRQYGLKQRSNEEMRADYIERVGVLVGSLGLTLPEVRLAA
;
A
#
# COMPACT_ATOMS: atom_id res chain seq x y z
N MET A 1 20.39 12.12 18.00
CA MET A 1 19.65 13.38 17.74
C MET A 1 18.71 13.09 16.58
N SER A 2 17.44 13.53 16.65
CA SER A 2 16.51 13.39 15.52
C SER A 2 16.92 14.36 14.40
N TYR A 3 16.69 13.97 13.15
CA TYR A 3 16.91 14.85 12.01
C TYR A 3 15.95 16.05 12.07
N PRO A 4 16.36 17.26 11.65
CA PRO A 4 15.50 18.44 11.67
C PRO A 4 14.27 18.29 10.79
N GLU A 5 13.17 18.91 11.21
CA GLU A 5 11.94 19.01 10.41
C GLU A 5 12.18 19.86 9.16
N VAL A 6 11.76 19.35 8.00
CA VAL A 6 11.82 20.02 6.69
C VAL A 6 10.40 20.36 6.27
N LYS A 7 10.04 21.64 6.35
CA LYS A 7 8.66 22.09 6.28
C LYS A 7 8.17 22.39 4.87
N THR A 8 9.07 22.77 3.97
CA THR A 8 8.71 23.19 2.61
C THR A 8 9.58 22.50 1.55
N VAL A 9 9.17 22.60 0.30
CA VAL A 9 9.97 22.13 -0.85
C VAL A 9 11.22 22.99 -1.03
N GLU A 10 11.20 24.27 -0.68
CA GLU A 10 12.35 25.15 -0.72
C GLU A 10 13.42 24.72 0.30
N GLU A 11 12.99 24.40 1.53
CA GLU A 11 13.88 23.86 2.56
C GLU A 11 14.44 22.49 2.15
N PHE A 12 13.62 21.64 1.49
CA PHE A 12 14.06 20.35 0.95
C PHE A 12 15.20 20.50 -0.06
N LYS A 13 15.12 21.46 -0.96
CA LYS A 13 16.16 21.73 -1.96
C LYS A 13 17.51 22.16 -1.35
N GLN A 14 17.49 22.59 -0.09
CA GLN A 14 18.69 23.00 0.66
C GLN A 14 19.28 21.85 1.51
N GLN A 15 18.58 20.70 1.60
CA GLN A 15 19.04 19.54 2.35
C GLN A 15 20.23 18.84 1.65
N PRO A 16 21.01 18.04 2.38
CA PRO A 16 22.03 17.18 1.78
C PRO A 16 21.46 16.31 0.66
N GLU A 17 22.26 16.04 -0.37
CA GLU A 17 21.88 15.24 -1.53
C GLU A 17 21.34 13.86 -1.14
N GLU A 18 21.91 13.26 -0.10
CA GLU A 18 21.48 11.95 0.40
C GLU A 18 20.05 12.00 0.98
N TYR A 19 19.69 13.05 1.73
CA TYR A 19 18.33 13.29 2.19
C TYR A 19 17.36 13.46 1.02
N GLN A 20 17.73 14.30 0.05
CA GLN A 20 16.92 14.53 -1.14
C GLN A 20 16.70 13.21 -1.92
N THR A 21 17.75 12.40 -2.06
CA THR A 21 17.68 11.08 -2.70
C THR A 21 16.74 10.14 -1.94
N ALA A 22 16.82 10.13 -0.60
CA ALA A 22 15.94 9.32 0.24
C ALA A 22 14.46 9.67 0.06
N VAL A 23 14.13 10.96 0.14
CA VAL A 23 12.75 11.45 -0.10
C VAL A 23 12.26 11.10 -1.50
N LYS A 24 13.08 11.37 -2.53
CA LYS A 24 12.72 11.06 -3.92
C LYS A 24 12.44 9.57 -4.14
N LYS A 25 13.20 8.68 -3.50
CA LYS A 25 12.95 7.23 -3.58
C LYS A 25 11.59 6.84 -2.98
N ILE A 26 11.23 7.39 -1.81
CA ILE A 26 9.95 7.12 -1.17
C ILE A 26 8.80 7.62 -2.05
N VAL A 27 8.85 8.89 -2.47
CA VAL A 27 7.78 9.51 -3.29
C VAL A 27 7.59 8.77 -4.61
N ARG A 28 8.69 8.39 -5.28
CA ARG A 28 8.64 7.59 -6.51
C ARG A 28 7.99 6.23 -6.30
N SER A 29 8.39 5.53 -5.24
CA SER A 29 7.86 4.19 -4.94
C SER A 29 6.35 4.23 -4.71
N HIS A 30 5.87 5.13 -3.87
CA HIS A 30 4.43 5.29 -3.64
C HIS A 30 3.71 5.69 -4.93
N SER A 31 4.19 6.72 -5.66
CA SER A 31 3.56 7.13 -6.91
C SER A 31 3.35 5.98 -7.91
N ILE A 32 4.34 5.10 -8.05
CA ILE A 32 4.26 3.95 -8.95
C ILE A 32 3.29 2.89 -8.41
N ASN A 33 3.35 2.57 -7.11
CA ASN A 33 2.56 1.48 -6.53
C ASN A 33 1.07 1.81 -6.49
N GLU A 34 0.69 3.05 -6.14
CA GLU A 34 -0.69 3.52 -6.19
C GLU A 34 -1.28 3.35 -7.60
N LEU A 35 -0.53 3.77 -8.62
CA LEU A 35 -1.00 3.61 -10.00
C LEU A 35 -1.07 2.14 -10.44
N TYR A 36 -0.17 1.28 -9.94
CA TYR A 36 -0.25 -0.15 -10.20
C TYR A 36 -1.48 -0.76 -9.55
N GLY A 37 -1.71 -0.49 -8.26
CA GLY A 37 -2.88 -0.98 -7.51
C GLY A 37 -4.17 -0.59 -8.23
N ALA A 38 -4.34 0.69 -8.51
CA ALA A 38 -5.51 1.22 -9.20
C ALA A 38 -5.79 0.49 -10.53
N ARG A 39 -4.74 0.26 -11.37
CA ARG A 39 -4.89 -0.36 -12.68
C ARG A 39 -5.08 -1.88 -12.65
N VAL A 40 -4.44 -2.56 -11.71
CA VAL A 40 -4.42 -4.04 -11.70
C VAL A 40 -5.57 -4.60 -10.86
N PHE A 41 -5.99 -3.90 -9.82
CA PHE A 41 -7.01 -4.38 -8.89
C PHE A 41 -8.28 -3.53 -8.89
N ASP A 42 -8.18 -2.23 -8.65
CA ASP A 42 -9.34 -1.42 -8.30
C ASP A 42 -10.23 -1.10 -9.51
N GLU A 43 -9.66 -0.69 -10.62
CA GLU A 43 -10.40 -0.43 -11.86
C GLU A 43 -11.05 -1.72 -12.43
N PRO A 44 -10.33 -2.86 -12.58
CA PRO A 44 -10.93 -4.11 -13.04
C PRO A 44 -12.04 -4.63 -12.10
N ALA A 45 -11.94 -4.41 -10.79
CA ALA A 45 -12.93 -4.86 -9.81
C ALA A 45 -14.32 -4.28 -10.03
N ILE A 46 -14.42 -3.10 -10.66
CA ILE A 46 -15.72 -2.47 -11.01
C ILE A 46 -16.56 -3.41 -11.87
N ALA A 47 -15.94 -4.22 -12.73
CA ALA A 47 -16.66 -5.18 -13.56
C ALA A 47 -17.16 -6.41 -12.78
N PHE A 48 -16.46 -6.77 -11.69
CA PHE A 48 -16.79 -7.93 -10.86
C PHE A 48 -17.80 -7.63 -9.75
N ALA A 49 -18.01 -6.36 -9.40
CA ALA A 49 -18.91 -5.98 -8.31
C ALA A 49 -20.34 -6.47 -8.55
N PRO A 50 -20.92 -7.28 -7.61
CA PRO A 50 -22.13 -8.05 -7.85
C PRO A 50 -23.42 -7.23 -7.79
N THR A 51 -23.41 -6.06 -7.16
CA THR A 51 -24.60 -5.21 -6.97
C THR A 51 -24.29 -3.76 -7.33
N PRO A 52 -25.32 -2.94 -7.64
CA PRO A 52 -25.12 -1.51 -7.86
C PRO A 52 -24.45 -0.80 -6.67
N TYR A 53 -24.74 -1.23 -5.43
CA TYR A 53 -24.12 -0.68 -4.23
C TYR A 53 -22.64 -1.03 -4.13
N ALA A 54 -22.29 -2.32 -4.30
CA ALA A 54 -20.90 -2.76 -4.34
C ALA A 54 -20.13 -2.04 -5.46
N LYS A 55 -20.73 -1.92 -6.64
CA LYS A 55 -20.12 -1.20 -7.77
C LYS A 55 -19.86 0.26 -7.46
N TRP A 56 -20.81 0.95 -6.84
CA TRP A 56 -20.65 2.35 -6.44
C TRP A 56 -19.48 2.52 -5.45
N LEU A 57 -19.39 1.67 -4.43
CA LEU A 57 -18.26 1.71 -3.48
C LEU A 57 -16.94 1.36 -4.15
N THR A 58 -16.90 0.39 -5.07
CA THR A 58 -15.70 0.03 -5.83
C THR A 58 -15.24 1.19 -6.72
N CYS A 59 -16.15 1.91 -7.35
CA CYS A 59 -15.81 3.14 -8.10
C CYS A 59 -15.18 4.20 -7.19
N ARG A 60 -15.67 4.34 -5.95
CA ARG A 60 -15.09 5.24 -4.97
C ARG A 60 -13.67 4.81 -4.61
N VAL A 61 -13.44 3.54 -4.30
CA VAL A 61 -12.11 2.98 -4.02
C VAL A 61 -11.16 3.28 -5.18
N ALA A 62 -11.53 2.90 -6.41
CA ALA A 62 -10.69 3.15 -7.59
C ALA A 62 -10.37 4.64 -7.79
N MET A 63 -11.33 5.53 -7.56
CA MET A 63 -11.11 6.97 -7.65
C MET A 63 -10.12 7.47 -6.59
N GLU A 64 -10.23 6.98 -5.36
CA GLU A 64 -9.33 7.36 -4.26
C GLU A 64 -7.90 6.84 -4.51
N GLU A 65 -7.71 5.63 -5.02
CA GLU A 65 -6.40 5.06 -5.39
C GLU A 65 -5.72 5.86 -6.52
N TYR A 66 -6.46 6.22 -7.57
CA TYR A 66 -5.93 7.15 -8.58
C TYR A 66 -5.57 8.51 -7.99
N HIS A 67 -6.35 8.98 -7.01
CA HIS A 67 -6.07 10.25 -6.33
C HIS A 67 -4.81 10.17 -5.45
N HIS A 68 -4.53 9.02 -4.81
CA HIS A 68 -3.25 8.78 -4.11
C HIS A 68 -2.09 8.97 -5.08
N HIS A 69 -2.11 8.30 -6.24
CA HIS A 69 -1.10 8.53 -7.28
C HIS A 69 -0.95 10.01 -7.65
N VAL A 70 -2.06 10.72 -7.89
CA VAL A 70 -2.02 12.14 -8.27
C VAL A 70 -1.38 13.00 -7.18
N ARG A 71 -1.64 12.74 -5.90
CA ARG A 71 -1.01 13.44 -4.76
C ARG A 71 0.50 13.23 -4.73
N PHE A 72 0.96 11.97 -4.84
CA PHE A 72 2.40 11.65 -4.88
C PHE A 72 3.07 12.21 -6.13
N LYS A 73 2.41 12.12 -7.30
CA LYS A 73 2.92 12.70 -8.55
C LYS A 73 3.09 14.21 -8.45
N LYS A 74 2.12 14.92 -7.87
CA LYS A 74 2.24 16.37 -7.67
C LYS A 74 3.48 16.71 -6.82
N LEU A 75 3.68 16.01 -5.71
CA LEU A 75 4.88 16.21 -4.90
C LEU A 75 6.15 15.84 -5.67
N ALA A 76 6.13 14.77 -6.47
CA ALA A 76 7.25 14.38 -7.33
C ALA A 76 7.65 15.50 -8.30
N ASP A 77 6.67 16.14 -8.95
CA ASP A 77 6.91 17.27 -9.86
C ASP A 77 7.57 18.46 -9.11
N GLU A 78 7.09 18.79 -7.91
CA GLU A 78 7.61 19.88 -7.07
C GLU A 78 9.07 19.66 -6.62
N ILE A 79 9.44 18.39 -6.35
CA ILE A 79 10.80 18.01 -5.91
C ILE A 79 11.70 17.57 -7.06
N GLY A 80 11.24 17.69 -8.31
CA GLY A 80 12.03 17.46 -9.51
C GLY A 80 12.30 15.98 -9.82
N ILE A 81 11.28 15.12 -9.67
CA ILE A 81 11.28 13.74 -10.19
C ILE A 81 10.66 13.76 -11.60
N PRO A 82 11.34 13.20 -12.62
CA PRO A 82 10.78 13.12 -13.98
C PRO A 82 9.47 12.31 -14.02
N GLU A 83 8.53 12.71 -14.85
CA GLU A 83 7.23 12.02 -15.01
C GLU A 83 7.40 10.53 -15.35
N SER A 84 8.36 10.20 -16.21
CA SER A 84 8.67 8.81 -16.58
C SER A 84 9.09 7.92 -15.42
N GLU A 85 9.45 8.51 -14.27
CA GLU A 85 9.83 7.81 -13.06
C GLU A 85 8.71 7.73 -12.01
N THR A 86 7.55 8.30 -12.31
CA THR A 86 6.37 8.28 -11.43
C THR A 86 5.28 7.32 -11.91
N VAL A 87 5.52 6.64 -13.03
CA VAL A 87 4.61 5.66 -13.63
C VAL A 87 5.29 4.30 -13.75
N PRO A 88 4.51 3.20 -13.76
CA PRO A 88 5.04 1.86 -13.99
C PRO A 88 5.84 1.76 -15.29
N ASN A 89 7.04 1.20 -15.21
CA ASN A 89 7.86 0.95 -16.39
C ASN A 89 7.48 -0.41 -16.99
N PRO A 90 6.92 -0.47 -18.22
CA PRO A 90 6.48 -1.72 -18.83
C PRO A 90 7.62 -2.72 -19.11
N SER A 91 8.87 -2.25 -19.12
CA SER A 91 10.05 -3.10 -19.30
C SER A 91 10.55 -3.74 -18.01
N LYS A 92 10.00 -3.36 -16.85
CA LYS A 92 10.36 -3.93 -15.55
C LYS A 92 9.24 -4.83 -15.06
N LYS A 93 9.67 -5.96 -14.49
CA LYS A 93 8.77 -6.86 -13.77
C LYS A 93 8.12 -6.11 -12.60
N PRO A 94 6.79 -6.13 -12.45
CA PRO A 94 6.11 -5.51 -11.32
C PRO A 94 6.49 -6.19 -10.00
N LEU A 95 6.11 -5.58 -8.88
CA LEU A 95 6.17 -6.24 -7.58
C LEU A 95 5.26 -7.47 -7.58
N SER A 96 5.65 -8.49 -6.84
CA SER A 96 5.12 -9.85 -6.90
C SER A 96 3.59 -9.98 -6.93
N ILE A 97 2.85 -9.18 -6.15
CA ILE A 97 1.39 -9.23 -6.14
C ILE A 97 0.76 -8.71 -7.44
N PHE A 98 1.35 -7.71 -8.07
CA PHE A 98 0.83 -7.10 -9.30
C PHE A 98 1.02 -7.98 -10.55
N GLU A 99 1.68 -9.13 -10.42
CA GLU A 99 1.79 -10.12 -11.49
C GLU A 99 0.52 -10.97 -11.65
N TYR A 100 -0.37 -10.93 -10.66
CA TYR A 100 -1.57 -11.77 -10.64
C TYR A 100 -2.81 -10.92 -10.94
N PRO A 101 -3.36 -11.00 -12.17
CA PRO A 101 -4.55 -10.25 -12.53
C PRO A 101 -5.75 -10.72 -11.73
N LEU A 102 -6.57 -9.76 -11.31
CA LEU A 102 -7.82 -10.01 -10.61
C LEU A 102 -8.79 -10.80 -11.49
N LYS A 103 -9.45 -11.82 -10.92
CA LYS A 103 -10.39 -12.69 -11.64
C LYS A 103 -11.79 -12.70 -11.06
N THR A 104 -11.94 -12.42 -9.77
CA THR A 104 -13.21 -12.52 -9.08
C THR A 104 -13.43 -11.39 -8.09
N TRP A 105 -14.68 -11.21 -7.67
CA TRP A 105 -15.07 -10.28 -6.63
C TRP A 105 -14.46 -10.67 -5.27
N GLU A 106 -14.44 -11.97 -4.97
CA GLU A 106 -13.89 -12.51 -3.72
C GLU A 106 -12.40 -12.24 -3.60
N GLU A 107 -11.67 -12.36 -4.71
CA GLU A 107 -10.24 -11.98 -4.76
C GLU A 107 -10.05 -10.50 -4.46
N PHE A 108 -10.85 -9.61 -5.07
CA PHE A 108 -10.76 -8.18 -4.82
C PHE A 108 -11.00 -7.83 -3.36
N CYS A 109 -12.12 -8.33 -2.79
CA CYS A 109 -12.43 -8.07 -1.39
C CYS A 109 -11.35 -8.59 -0.45
N THR A 110 -10.74 -9.75 -0.77
CA THR A 110 -9.63 -10.31 0.01
C THR A 110 -8.37 -9.47 -0.12
N ILE A 111 -8.05 -8.95 -1.31
CA ILE A 111 -6.91 -8.04 -1.51
C ILE A 111 -7.12 -6.77 -0.67
N LYS A 112 -8.29 -6.14 -0.75
CA LYS A 112 -8.61 -4.94 0.06
C LYS A 112 -8.58 -5.24 1.57
N LEU A 113 -8.96 -6.45 1.98
CA LEU A 113 -8.87 -6.89 3.37
C LEU A 113 -7.42 -6.94 3.87
N VAL A 114 -6.46 -7.42 3.07
CA VAL A 114 -5.11 -7.72 3.57
C VAL A 114 -4.02 -6.81 2.98
N ALA A 115 -4.10 -6.37 1.73
CA ALA A 115 -3.08 -5.51 1.12
C ALA A 115 -3.16 -4.07 1.66
N ASP A 116 -4.37 -3.53 1.87
CA ASP A 116 -4.53 -2.19 2.40
C ASP A 116 -4.04 -2.07 3.86
N TYR A 117 -4.00 -3.16 4.61
CA TYR A 117 -3.31 -3.16 5.91
C TYR A 117 -1.79 -2.95 5.78
N ALA A 118 -1.18 -3.44 4.70
CA ALA A 118 0.23 -3.15 4.45
C ALA A 118 0.43 -1.67 4.09
N GLU A 119 -0.49 -1.10 3.30
CA GLU A 119 -0.47 0.33 2.95
C GLU A 119 -0.74 1.21 4.17
N ILE A 120 -1.73 0.87 5.01
CA ILE A 120 -1.98 1.55 6.29
C ILE A 120 -0.69 1.64 7.13
N LEU A 121 0.08 0.55 7.25
CA LEU A 121 1.32 0.55 8.02
C LEU A 121 2.40 1.44 7.39
N GLN A 122 2.50 1.47 6.07
CA GLN A 122 3.41 2.37 5.35
C GLN A 122 3.03 3.83 5.59
N VAL A 123 1.74 4.15 5.48
CA VAL A 123 1.22 5.50 5.69
C VAL A 123 1.33 5.93 7.16
N GLU A 124 1.08 5.01 8.14
CA GLU A 124 1.31 5.28 9.58
C GLU A 124 2.75 5.75 9.83
N ASP A 125 3.72 5.10 9.21
CA ASP A 125 5.13 5.45 9.37
C ASP A 125 5.43 6.85 8.81
N LEU A 126 4.82 7.21 7.68
CA LEU A 126 4.96 8.52 7.05
C LEU A 126 4.26 9.65 7.82
N LEU A 127 3.29 9.37 8.70
CA LEU A 127 2.65 10.38 9.56
C LEU A 127 3.65 11.08 10.50
N HIS A 128 4.80 10.47 10.74
CA HIS A 128 5.88 10.98 11.60
C HIS A 128 7.12 11.39 10.81
N CYS A 129 7.03 11.40 9.46
CA CYS A 129 8.11 11.76 8.55
C CYS A 129 8.60 13.20 8.79
N THR A 130 9.91 13.42 8.76
CA THR A 130 10.52 14.75 8.90
C THR A 130 10.19 15.70 7.75
N PHE A 131 9.82 15.18 6.57
CA PHE A 131 9.42 15.98 5.42
C PHE A 131 7.91 16.25 5.43
N HIS A 132 7.52 17.48 5.79
CA HIS A 132 6.12 17.86 5.98
C HIS A 132 5.23 17.69 4.73
N PRO A 133 5.66 18.01 3.50
CA PRO A 133 4.83 17.75 2.33
C PRO A 133 4.43 16.27 2.19
N LEU A 134 5.37 15.34 2.43
CA LEU A 134 5.09 13.90 2.42
C LEU A 134 4.20 13.48 3.60
N ARG A 135 4.45 14.00 4.81
CA ARG A 135 3.60 13.79 5.99
C ARG A 135 2.16 14.26 5.75
N ASN A 136 1.97 15.36 5.03
CA ASN A 136 0.63 15.87 4.71
C ASN A 136 -0.11 14.96 3.73
N ILE A 137 0.58 14.38 2.74
CA ILE A 137 -0.01 13.34 1.87
C ILE A 137 -0.47 12.17 2.73
N ALA A 138 0.38 11.64 3.62
CA ALA A 138 0.02 10.54 4.52
C ALA A 138 -1.23 10.85 5.37
N ARG A 139 -1.38 12.07 5.88
CA ARG A 139 -2.57 12.50 6.64
C ARG A 139 -3.85 12.50 5.80
N LEU A 140 -3.77 12.84 4.52
CA LEU A 140 -4.90 12.83 3.62
C LEU A 140 -5.27 11.43 3.14
N THR A 141 -4.27 10.55 2.97
CA THR A 141 -4.43 9.18 2.49
C THR A 141 -4.93 8.23 3.59
N MET A 142 -4.46 8.38 4.83
CA MET A 142 -4.80 7.48 5.93
C MET A 142 -6.30 7.19 6.15
N PRO A 143 -7.22 8.18 6.12
CA PRO A 143 -8.65 7.89 6.26
C PRO A 143 -9.22 7.07 5.09
N GLU A 144 -8.69 7.27 3.88
CA GLU A 144 -9.11 6.57 2.68
C GLU A 144 -8.62 5.12 2.72
N GLU A 145 -7.36 4.86 3.10
CA GLU A 145 -6.83 3.52 3.31
C GLU A 145 -7.60 2.72 4.37
N LYS A 146 -7.95 3.37 5.48
CA LYS A 146 -8.79 2.74 6.50
C LYS A 146 -10.19 2.39 5.98
N PHE A 147 -10.75 3.22 5.11
CA PHE A 147 -12.02 2.91 4.44
C PHE A 147 -11.87 1.74 3.49
N HIS A 148 -10.79 1.66 2.70
CA HIS A 148 -10.53 0.55 1.79
C HIS A 148 -10.37 -0.78 2.53
N ALA A 149 -9.61 -0.82 3.61
CA ALA A 149 -9.47 -2.01 4.44
C ALA A 149 -10.80 -2.42 5.09
N GLN A 150 -11.61 -1.45 5.56
CA GLN A 150 -12.94 -1.73 6.11
C GLN A 150 -13.90 -2.24 5.03
N PHE A 151 -13.87 -1.67 3.83
CA PHE A 151 -14.60 -2.18 2.66
C PHE A 151 -14.28 -3.66 2.41
N GLY A 152 -12.98 -4.01 2.37
CA GLY A 152 -12.55 -5.40 2.21
C GLY A 152 -13.10 -6.31 3.30
N LYS A 153 -13.05 -5.85 4.56
CA LYS A 153 -13.56 -6.60 5.70
C LYS A 153 -15.08 -6.82 5.63
N ASP A 154 -15.84 -5.80 5.30
CA ASP A 154 -17.29 -5.85 5.26
C ASP A 154 -17.78 -6.82 4.17
N PHE A 155 -17.23 -6.70 2.95
CA PHE A 155 -17.58 -7.60 1.88
C PHE A 155 -17.06 -9.03 2.07
N CYS A 156 -15.88 -9.24 2.61
CA CYS A 156 -15.43 -10.58 2.98
C CYS A 156 -16.34 -11.21 4.03
N THR A 157 -16.83 -10.44 5.01
CA THR A 157 -17.78 -10.91 6.01
C THR A 157 -19.11 -11.34 5.36
N GLU A 158 -19.62 -10.54 4.41
CA GLU A 158 -20.83 -10.88 3.64
C GLU A 158 -20.62 -12.15 2.79
N ILE A 159 -19.50 -12.24 2.08
CA ILE A 159 -19.16 -13.41 1.24
C ILE A 159 -19.10 -14.69 2.08
N ILE A 160 -18.45 -14.65 3.24
CA ILE A 160 -18.25 -15.81 4.13
C ILE A 160 -19.59 -16.37 4.64
N GLN A 161 -20.62 -15.53 4.75
CA GLN A 161 -21.97 -15.97 5.16
C GLN A 161 -22.71 -16.73 4.07
N ALA A 162 -22.32 -16.60 2.82
CA ALA A 162 -22.92 -17.33 1.71
C ALA A 162 -22.35 -18.77 1.59
N PRO A 163 -23.16 -19.74 1.08
CA PRO A 163 -22.66 -21.10 0.85
C PRO A 163 -21.41 -21.12 -0.04
N GLY A 164 -20.33 -21.77 0.43
CA GLY A 164 -19.05 -21.86 -0.27
C GLY A 164 -18.23 -20.56 -0.29
N GLY A 165 -18.71 -19.49 0.33
CA GLY A 165 -18.03 -18.20 0.33
C GLY A 165 -16.75 -18.18 1.18
N LYS A 166 -16.77 -18.90 2.30
CA LYS A 166 -15.59 -19.01 3.17
C LYS A 166 -14.40 -19.65 2.46
N GLU A 167 -14.67 -20.71 1.71
CA GLU A 167 -13.68 -21.42 0.91
C GLU A 167 -13.07 -20.51 -0.16
N LYS A 168 -13.87 -19.70 -0.83
CA LYS A 168 -13.41 -18.73 -1.85
C LYS A 168 -12.51 -17.64 -1.27
N VAL A 169 -12.91 -17.07 -0.13
CA VAL A 169 -12.08 -16.05 0.55
C VAL A 169 -10.77 -16.68 1.05
N GLN A 170 -10.83 -17.91 1.59
CA GLN A 170 -9.63 -18.63 2.02
C GLN A 170 -8.71 -18.95 0.84
N GLU A 171 -9.24 -19.34 -0.32
CA GLU A 171 -8.49 -19.60 -1.54
C GLU A 171 -7.78 -18.32 -2.03
N ALA A 172 -8.49 -17.20 -2.10
CA ALA A 172 -7.93 -15.90 -2.46
C ALA A 172 -6.83 -15.47 -1.47
N LEU A 173 -7.05 -15.67 -0.17
CA LEU A 173 -6.05 -15.38 0.86
C LEU A 173 -4.80 -16.24 0.68
N ASN A 174 -4.95 -17.54 0.43
CA ASN A 174 -3.83 -18.45 0.17
C ASN A 174 -3.05 -18.07 -1.09
N HIS A 175 -3.72 -17.46 -2.06
CA HIS A 175 -3.08 -17.02 -3.30
C HIS A 175 -2.28 -15.73 -3.13
N TYR A 176 -2.84 -14.71 -2.51
CA TYR A 176 -2.24 -13.36 -2.47
C TYR A 176 -1.37 -13.10 -1.24
N PHE A 177 -1.79 -13.53 -0.05
CA PHE A 177 -1.11 -13.18 1.20
C PHE A 177 0.38 -13.54 1.23
N PRO A 178 0.84 -14.71 0.71
CA PRO A 178 2.26 -15.09 0.77
C PRO A 178 3.22 -14.08 0.12
N TYR A 179 2.74 -13.21 -0.75
CA TYR A 179 3.54 -12.21 -1.46
C TYR A 179 3.51 -10.83 -0.81
N LEU A 180 2.53 -10.55 0.05
CA LEU A 180 2.32 -9.22 0.63
C LEU A 180 3.44 -8.78 1.59
N PRO A 181 4.00 -9.64 2.47
CA PRO A 181 5.09 -9.21 3.34
C PRO A 181 6.34 -8.69 2.61
N ALA A 182 6.51 -9.04 1.33
CA ALA A 182 7.58 -8.50 0.48
C ALA A 182 7.45 -6.99 0.20
N PHE A 183 6.27 -6.39 0.37
CA PHE A 183 6.05 -4.94 0.23
C PHE A 183 6.91 -4.11 1.18
N PHE A 184 7.26 -4.64 2.33
CA PHE A 184 8.10 -3.94 3.29
C PHE A 184 9.59 -3.94 2.92
N GLY A 185 9.98 -4.74 1.90
CA GLY A 185 11.37 -4.88 1.48
C GLY A 185 12.20 -5.84 2.34
N GLY A 186 13.47 -6.01 2.01
CA GLY A 186 14.38 -6.91 2.73
C GLY A 186 14.84 -6.36 4.09
N ASP A 187 15.18 -7.26 5.02
CA ASP A 187 15.55 -6.91 6.40
C ASP A 187 16.81 -6.04 6.47
N LYS A 188 17.81 -6.33 5.65
CA LYS A 188 19.08 -5.59 5.58
C LYS A 188 19.07 -4.52 4.49
N SER A 189 18.00 -3.73 4.42
CA SER A 189 17.84 -2.69 3.42
C SER A 189 18.60 -1.42 3.77
N LYS A 190 19.67 -1.11 3.04
CA LYS A 190 20.41 0.17 3.15
C LYS A 190 19.50 1.39 2.92
N ASN A 191 18.48 1.25 2.08
CA ASN A 191 17.52 2.33 1.87
C ASN A 191 16.68 2.57 3.14
N ASN A 192 16.19 1.50 3.80
CA ASN A 192 15.43 1.66 5.04
C ASN A 192 16.29 2.24 6.17
N GLU A 193 17.54 1.81 6.30
CA GLU A 193 18.48 2.42 7.27
C GLU A 193 18.65 3.93 7.03
N MET A 194 18.85 4.33 5.77
CA MET A 194 18.93 5.73 5.37
C MET A 194 17.64 6.49 5.67
N TYR A 195 16.47 5.90 5.39
CA TYR A 195 15.18 6.55 5.69
C TYR A 195 15.00 6.79 7.19
N ARG A 196 15.40 5.83 8.03
CA ARG A 196 15.33 5.94 9.49
C ARG A 196 16.35 6.95 10.02
N GLN A 197 17.56 6.98 9.49
CA GLN A 197 18.58 7.96 9.83
C GLN A 197 18.08 9.40 9.65
N TYR A 198 17.32 9.64 8.61
CA TYR A 198 16.73 10.95 8.31
C TYR A 198 15.35 11.17 8.92
N GLY A 199 14.82 10.22 9.68
CA GLY A 199 13.48 10.32 10.26
C GLY A 199 12.36 10.36 9.21
N LEU A 200 12.61 9.85 8.01
CA LEU A 200 11.62 9.70 6.95
C LEU A 200 10.73 8.46 7.19
N LYS A 201 11.29 7.42 7.78
CA LYS A 201 10.60 6.27 8.35
C LYS A 201 11.03 6.05 9.79
N GLN A 202 10.16 5.40 10.58
CA GLN A 202 10.39 5.17 12.01
C GLN A 202 10.82 3.72 12.27
N ARG A 203 10.20 2.77 11.56
CA ARG A 203 10.35 1.32 11.77
C ARG A 203 11.30 0.70 10.76
N SER A 204 11.98 -0.37 11.16
CA SER A 204 12.68 -1.24 10.22
C SER A 204 11.68 -2.01 9.34
N ASN A 205 12.14 -2.53 8.21
CA ASN A 205 11.30 -3.38 7.36
C ASN A 205 10.86 -4.66 8.09
N GLU A 206 11.72 -5.20 8.97
CA GLU A 206 11.43 -6.36 9.80
C GLU A 206 10.33 -6.06 10.82
N GLU A 207 10.43 -4.93 11.54
CA GLU A 207 9.41 -4.50 12.50
C GLU A 207 8.06 -4.27 11.82
N MET A 208 8.03 -3.61 10.66
CA MET A 208 6.81 -3.39 9.91
C MET A 208 6.18 -4.69 9.41
N ARG A 209 7.00 -5.64 8.97
CA ARG A 209 6.53 -6.96 8.52
C ARG A 209 5.95 -7.78 9.68
N ALA A 210 6.61 -7.76 10.83
CA ALA A 210 6.12 -8.45 12.02
C ALA A 210 4.78 -7.89 12.49
N ASP A 211 4.66 -6.54 12.58
CA ASP A 211 3.42 -5.84 12.93
C ASP A 211 2.29 -6.15 11.93
N TYR A 212 2.62 -6.17 10.63
CA TYR A 212 1.67 -6.53 9.57
C TYR A 212 1.11 -7.95 9.75
N ILE A 213 2.01 -8.94 9.91
CA ILE A 213 1.60 -10.33 10.06
C ILE A 213 0.74 -10.53 11.32
N GLU A 214 1.10 -9.86 12.42
CA GLU A 214 0.33 -9.90 13.66
C GLU A 214 -1.08 -9.32 13.48
N ARG A 215 -1.19 -8.09 12.97
CA ARG A 215 -2.48 -7.40 12.79
C ARG A 215 -3.39 -8.13 11.80
N VAL A 216 -2.85 -8.57 10.67
CA VAL A 216 -3.62 -9.33 9.67
C VAL A 216 -3.99 -10.71 10.21
N GLY A 217 -3.12 -11.36 11.00
CA GLY A 217 -3.42 -12.62 11.66
C GLY A 217 -4.62 -12.53 12.61
N VAL A 218 -4.70 -11.48 13.41
CA VAL A 218 -5.85 -11.21 14.28
C VAL A 218 -7.11 -10.96 13.44
N LEU A 219 -7.01 -10.15 12.38
CA LEU A 219 -8.13 -9.82 11.51
C LEU A 219 -8.69 -11.07 10.81
N VAL A 220 -7.83 -11.84 10.15
CA VAL A 220 -8.17 -13.08 9.43
C VAL A 220 -8.77 -14.11 10.38
N GLY A 221 -8.16 -14.29 11.56
CA GLY A 221 -8.68 -15.17 12.61
C GLY A 221 -10.07 -14.77 13.10
N SER A 222 -10.37 -13.45 13.20
CA SER A 222 -11.69 -12.95 13.59
C SER A 222 -12.81 -13.31 12.59
N LEU A 223 -12.44 -13.57 11.34
CA LEU A 223 -13.33 -14.04 10.27
C LEU A 223 -13.42 -15.58 10.20
N GLY A 224 -12.76 -16.28 11.11
CA GLY A 224 -12.68 -17.74 11.11
C GLY A 224 -11.86 -18.32 9.95
N LEU A 225 -10.98 -17.52 9.36
CA LEU A 225 -10.05 -17.92 8.31
C LEU A 225 -8.68 -18.28 8.91
N THR A 226 -7.83 -18.93 8.13
CA THR A 226 -6.47 -19.30 8.51
C THR A 226 -5.47 -18.47 7.70
N LEU A 227 -4.55 -17.79 8.40
CA LEU A 227 -3.49 -17.04 7.74
C LEU A 227 -2.48 -18.01 7.11
N PRO A 228 -2.19 -17.91 5.81
CA PRO A 228 -1.19 -18.75 5.15
C PRO A 228 0.23 -18.45 5.64
N GLU A 229 1.13 -19.41 5.49
CA GLU A 229 2.55 -19.22 5.74
C GLU A 229 3.15 -18.18 4.75
N VAL A 230 4.02 -17.34 5.29
CA VAL A 230 4.71 -16.32 4.51
C VAL A 230 5.85 -16.93 3.71
N ARG A 231 5.90 -16.67 2.42
CA ARG A 231 7.05 -17.00 1.57
C ARG A 231 7.98 -15.78 1.52
N LEU A 232 8.90 -15.68 2.46
CA LEU A 232 9.99 -14.70 2.33
C LEU A 232 10.91 -15.20 1.21
N ALA A 233 11.10 -14.40 0.16
CA ALA A 233 12.13 -14.66 -0.82
C ALA A 233 13.49 -14.61 -0.11
N ALA A 234 14.29 -15.65 -0.30
CA ALA A 234 15.64 -15.75 0.24
C ALA A 234 16.57 -14.69 -0.40
#